data_d8a4c87539ac5ee64a5553b49e9d3a41
#
_entry.id   d8a4c87539ac5ee64a5553b49e9d3a41
#
_cell.length_a   1.000
_cell.length_b   1.000
_cell.length_c   1.000
_cell.angle_alpha   90.00
_cell.angle_beta   90.00
_cell.angle_gamma   90.00
#
_symmetry.space_group_name_H-M   'P 1'
#
loop_
_entity.id
_entity.type
_entity.pdbx_description
1 polymer ?
#
loop_
_entity_poly.entity_id
_entity_poly.type
_entity_poly.pdbx_seq_one_letter_code
_entity_poly.pdbx_strand_id
1 'polypeptide(L)'
;MKQATYFIEDEINVYICRMKVTKTILKGGRIYDGTASESFVGDILFQGDKILEIAPSIDDPDADVVDISGLSVSSGFFDAHSHNDWFAIKKQPIKYFEPFIRQGITSFITGNCGLSAVGFEADTPYKDKIGGGLFSYSDDTTGVYPDVESYFGAIDGNTPCNIALLLGHCSARASLAGDSSRKLSLEEIERMKAILEKGLRQGACGLSLGLMYTPGIYADVPELREVAKLCEKYDRPLTVHPRAESKVSMDYPMFGRAHNLRALDEMVAVTKGLKLKFQHSHLIFVGRNTFKTKDAAHAILDKMRSEGIDAQFDIYNELLGVSVITVIMPAWYQDLSASDKRKWWNKLKFSILCRASIILLGLGWEGIQIAYVGEGNERWEGKTIPECAEEMGKSCIDAYLDLCEMSGFKGRINFGPYSTPEIISWQSKQDTCLYMTDAWVEDHGVQNPAIYDCFPKFLRCSMLGTGDTMPRTIRKMTGAVADRFSIKERGYVKPGYYADFTVFNEDALRDGTPDCGKSFGIEKVFINGHCVLEDGKLDKEALKTTGRAMRS
;
A
#
# COMPACT_ATOMS: atom_id res chain seq x y z
N MET A 1 35.47 30.00 38.33
CA MET A 1 35.08 30.14 36.90
C MET A 1 35.99 29.38 35.93
N LYS A 2 37.31 29.30 36.09
CA LYS A 2 38.18 28.55 35.14
C LYS A 2 38.06 27.01 35.20
N GLN A 3 37.64 26.41 36.33
CA GLN A 3 37.46 24.95 36.44
C GLN A 3 36.14 24.44 35.84
N ALA A 4 35.09 25.27 35.81
CA ALA A 4 33.81 24.89 35.20
C ALA A 4 33.84 24.87 33.65
N THR A 5 34.70 25.70 33.06
CA THR A 5 34.86 25.76 31.60
C THR A 5 35.58 24.52 31.04
N TYR A 6 36.53 23.94 31.76
CA TYR A 6 37.23 22.72 31.33
C TYR A 6 36.33 21.47 31.37
N PHE A 7 35.43 21.35 32.35
CA PHE A 7 34.51 20.21 32.43
C PHE A 7 33.46 20.24 31.31
N ILE A 8 33.03 21.41 30.90
CA ILE A 8 32.04 21.55 29.80
C ILE A 8 32.69 21.29 28.44
N GLU A 9 33.94 21.70 28.22
CA GLU A 9 34.70 21.41 26.98
C GLU A 9 35.04 19.92 26.87
N ASP A 10 35.35 19.21 27.93
CA ASP A 10 35.60 17.75 27.92
C ASP A 10 34.30 16.96 27.71
N GLU A 11 33.17 17.33 28.30
CA GLU A 11 31.87 16.71 28.02
C GLU A 11 31.38 16.99 26.58
N ILE A 12 31.58 18.19 26.06
CA ILE A 12 31.27 18.53 24.67
C ILE A 12 32.19 17.78 23.70
N ASN A 13 33.47 17.66 24.00
CA ASN A 13 34.40 16.86 23.18
C ASN A 13 34.12 15.36 23.26
N VAL A 14 33.70 14.82 24.41
CA VAL A 14 33.25 13.42 24.55
C VAL A 14 31.91 13.22 23.81
N TYR A 15 31.03 14.21 23.79
CA TYR A 15 29.77 14.16 23.03
C TYR A 15 30.00 14.28 21.52
N ILE A 16 30.94 15.15 21.09
CA ILE A 16 31.37 15.28 19.68
C ILE A 16 32.16 14.03 19.23
N CYS A 17 32.98 13.43 20.11
CA CYS A 17 33.68 12.18 19.81
C CYS A 17 32.75 10.95 19.72
N ARG A 18 31.56 10.99 20.34
CA ARG A 18 30.51 9.95 20.19
C ARG A 18 29.67 10.05 18.90
N MET A 19 29.84 11.12 18.13
CA MET A 19 29.20 11.29 16.81
C MET A 19 30.20 11.05 15.65
N LYS A 20 31.19 10.19 15.79
CA LYS A 20 31.90 9.67 14.63
C LYS A 20 30.94 8.74 13.92
N VAL A 21 30.28 9.23 12.86
CA VAL A 21 29.45 8.42 12.00
C VAL A 21 30.33 7.30 11.46
N THR A 22 30.10 6.07 11.95
CA THR A 22 30.90 4.90 11.62
C THR A 22 30.74 4.55 10.16
N LYS A 23 31.81 4.19 9.49
CA LYS A 23 31.76 3.54 8.18
C LYS A 23 31.39 2.07 8.36
N THR A 24 30.65 1.49 7.46
CA THR A 24 30.28 0.08 7.47
C THR A 24 30.47 -0.54 6.09
N ILE A 25 31.05 -1.73 6.05
CA ILE A 25 31.19 -2.55 4.83
C ILE A 25 30.22 -3.73 4.93
N LEU A 26 29.28 -3.84 3.99
CA LEU A 26 28.60 -5.12 3.71
C LEU A 26 29.51 -5.93 2.80
N LYS A 27 30.07 -7.04 3.30
CA LYS A 27 31.17 -7.77 2.66
C LYS A 27 30.72 -9.06 1.99
N GLY A 28 31.13 -9.24 0.72
CA GLY A 28 31.07 -10.52 0.03
C GLY A 28 29.67 -10.94 -0.44
N GLY A 29 28.69 -10.02 -0.47
CA GLY A 29 27.32 -10.31 -0.87
C GLY A 29 27.11 -10.35 -2.38
N ARG A 30 26.07 -11.06 -2.81
CA ARG A 30 25.53 -10.97 -4.19
C ARG A 30 24.67 -9.72 -4.30
N ILE A 31 25.09 -8.75 -5.08
CA ILE A 31 24.45 -7.43 -5.20
C ILE A 31 23.49 -7.42 -6.38
N TYR A 32 22.24 -7.09 -6.12
CA TYR A 32 21.21 -6.69 -7.09
C TYR A 32 21.05 -5.18 -7.03
N ASP A 33 21.52 -4.47 -8.03
CA ASP A 33 21.65 -3.00 -8.01
C ASP A 33 20.34 -2.22 -8.22
N GLY A 34 19.23 -2.92 -8.52
CA GLY A 34 17.92 -2.31 -8.79
C GLY A 34 17.69 -1.90 -10.24
N THR A 35 18.65 -2.11 -11.16
CA THR A 35 18.51 -1.76 -12.59
C THR A 35 17.91 -2.86 -13.45
N ALA A 36 17.71 -4.06 -12.92
CA ALA A 36 17.42 -5.32 -13.61
C ALA A 36 18.64 -5.91 -14.37
N SER A 37 19.85 -5.39 -14.17
CA SER A 37 21.08 -6.01 -14.66
C SER A 37 21.38 -7.30 -13.88
N GLU A 38 22.25 -8.15 -14.45
CA GLU A 38 22.74 -9.35 -13.77
C GLU A 38 23.44 -8.97 -12.45
N SER A 39 23.21 -9.78 -11.43
CA SER A 39 23.84 -9.60 -10.12
C SER A 39 25.34 -9.91 -10.16
N PHE A 40 26.09 -9.33 -9.27
CA PHE A 40 27.53 -9.58 -9.10
C PHE A 40 27.90 -9.70 -7.61
N VAL A 41 29.01 -10.35 -7.31
CA VAL A 41 29.53 -10.45 -5.93
C VAL A 41 30.47 -9.29 -5.66
N GLY A 42 30.32 -8.63 -4.50
CA GLY A 42 31.15 -7.48 -4.13
C GLY A 42 30.83 -6.96 -2.74
N ASP A 43 31.48 -5.88 -2.42
CA ASP A 43 31.36 -5.16 -1.15
C ASP A 43 30.68 -3.80 -1.34
N ILE A 44 29.93 -3.36 -0.33
CA ILE A 44 29.27 -2.05 -0.29
C ILE A 44 29.76 -1.31 0.95
N LEU A 45 30.45 -0.17 0.75
CA LEU A 45 30.84 0.74 1.81
C LEU A 45 29.80 1.86 1.93
N PHE A 46 29.31 2.10 3.13
CA PHE A 46 28.47 3.26 3.44
C PHE A 46 28.89 3.95 4.73
N GLN A 47 28.51 5.21 4.88
CA GLN A 47 28.76 6.00 6.09
C GLN A 47 27.52 6.81 6.42
N GLY A 48 27.00 6.64 7.63
CA GLY A 48 25.72 7.19 8.00
C GLY A 48 24.63 6.67 7.06
N ASP A 49 23.89 7.56 6.47
CA ASP A 49 22.78 7.22 5.57
C ASP A 49 23.16 7.14 4.07
N LYS A 50 24.47 7.22 3.70
CA LYS A 50 24.90 7.28 2.30
C LYS A 50 25.88 6.18 1.90
N ILE A 51 25.61 5.58 0.73
CA ILE A 51 26.53 4.66 0.06
C ILE A 51 27.71 5.47 -0.48
N LEU A 52 28.93 5.06 -0.15
CA LEU A 52 30.16 5.71 -0.58
C LEU A 52 30.76 5.00 -1.79
N GLU A 53 30.90 3.67 -1.73
CA GLU A 53 31.61 2.88 -2.72
C GLU A 53 30.99 1.49 -2.89
N ILE A 54 31.13 0.94 -4.09
CA ILE A 54 30.79 -0.45 -4.42
C ILE A 54 31.94 -0.99 -5.25
N ALA A 55 32.57 -2.07 -4.80
CA ALA A 55 33.71 -2.70 -5.50
C ALA A 55 33.73 -4.21 -5.27
N PRO A 56 34.49 -4.95 -6.10
CA PRO A 56 34.65 -6.39 -5.89
C PRO A 56 35.25 -6.75 -4.51
N SER A 57 36.08 -5.85 -3.93
CA SER A 57 36.58 -5.95 -2.57
C SER A 57 36.94 -4.56 -2.08
N ILE A 58 36.55 -4.25 -0.83
CA ILE A 58 36.84 -3.00 -0.15
C ILE A 58 37.61 -3.34 1.12
N ASP A 59 38.73 -2.63 1.34
CA ASP A 59 39.54 -2.71 2.56
C ASP A 59 39.63 -1.31 3.17
N ASP A 60 38.89 -1.08 4.24
CA ASP A 60 38.93 0.17 5.02
C ASP A 60 39.06 -0.20 6.51
N PRO A 61 40.28 0.00 7.12
CA PRO A 61 40.52 -0.40 8.49
C PRO A 61 39.70 0.39 9.53
N ASP A 62 39.11 1.50 9.14
CA ASP A 62 38.25 2.32 10.00
C ASP A 62 36.76 1.94 9.89
N ALA A 63 36.39 0.95 9.07
CA ALA A 63 35.03 0.51 8.87
C ALA A 63 34.69 -0.75 9.69
N ASP A 64 33.49 -0.77 10.24
CA ASP A 64 32.89 -2.00 10.77
C ASP A 64 32.51 -2.93 9.61
N VAL A 65 32.82 -4.22 9.73
CA VAL A 65 32.54 -5.21 8.70
C VAL A 65 31.34 -6.06 9.08
N VAL A 66 30.33 -6.07 8.23
CA VAL A 66 29.19 -6.97 8.29
C VAL A 66 29.34 -8.00 7.18
N ASP A 67 29.68 -9.22 7.53
CA ASP A 67 29.83 -10.32 6.59
C ASP A 67 28.44 -10.78 6.10
N ILE A 68 28.23 -10.69 4.79
CA ILE A 68 27.02 -11.15 4.09
C ILE A 68 27.39 -12.15 2.97
N SER A 69 28.52 -12.83 3.13
CA SER A 69 28.98 -13.87 2.18
C SER A 69 27.94 -14.99 2.08
N GLY A 70 27.60 -15.36 0.85
CA GLY A 70 26.55 -16.36 0.59
C GLY A 70 25.11 -15.82 0.65
N LEU A 71 24.93 -14.57 1.03
CA LEU A 71 23.64 -13.88 1.00
C LEU A 71 23.54 -12.94 -0.21
N SER A 72 22.31 -12.55 -0.52
CA SER A 72 22.01 -11.55 -1.53
C SER A 72 21.61 -10.23 -0.86
N VAL A 73 21.95 -9.12 -1.51
CA VAL A 73 21.61 -7.78 -1.05
C VAL A 73 21.06 -6.94 -2.20
N SER A 74 20.05 -6.14 -1.90
CA SER A 74 19.53 -5.11 -2.80
C SER A 74 19.32 -3.81 -2.04
N SER A 75 18.92 -2.75 -2.76
CA SER A 75 18.29 -1.61 -2.11
C SER A 75 17.07 -2.09 -1.31
N GLY A 76 16.79 -1.41 -0.20
CA GLY A 76 15.58 -1.68 0.59
C GLY A 76 14.31 -1.63 -0.26
N PHE A 77 13.39 -2.55 0.00
CA PHE A 77 12.18 -2.67 -0.81
C PHE A 77 11.23 -1.50 -0.60
N PHE A 78 10.57 -1.12 -1.68
CA PHE A 78 9.47 -0.16 -1.71
C PHE A 78 8.14 -0.89 -1.84
N ASP A 79 7.22 -0.62 -0.94
CA ASP A 79 5.81 -0.92 -1.15
C ASP A 79 5.20 0.16 -2.04
N ALA A 80 4.84 -0.19 -3.29
CA ALA A 80 4.34 0.77 -4.28
C ALA A 80 2.91 1.26 -4.00
N HIS A 81 2.19 0.59 -3.07
CA HIS A 81 0.81 0.92 -2.74
C HIS A 81 0.49 0.53 -1.30
N SER A 82 0.34 1.51 -0.44
CA SER A 82 0.00 1.31 0.97
C SER A 82 -0.88 2.43 1.52
N HIS A 83 -1.34 2.23 2.77
CA HIS A 83 -2.13 3.19 3.55
C HIS A 83 -1.42 3.55 4.86
N ASN A 84 -0.10 3.34 4.93
CA ASN A 84 0.70 3.51 6.14
C ASN A 84 0.90 4.98 6.55
N ASP A 85 0.46 5.96 5.74
CA ASP A 85 0.36 7.36 6.14
C ASP A 85 -0.55 7.56 7.38
N TRP A 86 -1.62 6.78 7.51
CA TRP A 86 -2.50 6.79 8.69
C TRP A 86 -1.85 6.21 9.94
N PHE A 87 -0.87 5.32 9.78
CA PHE A 87 -0.19 4.62 10.86
C PHE A 87 1.14 5.26 11.25
N ALA A 88 1.79 6.00 10.35
CA ALA A 88 3.01 6.75 10.62
C ALA A 88 2.82 7.86 11.68
N ILE A 89 1.60 8.39 11.80
CA ILE A 89 1.23 9.40 12.79
C ILE A 89 0.64 8.83 14.08
N LYS A 90 0.68 7.51 14.28
CA LYS A 90 0.29 6.90 15.55
C LYS A 90 1.34 7.15 16.62
N LYS A 91 0.93 7.23 17.88
CA LYS A 91 1.84 7.43 19.03
C LYS A 91 2.86 6.29 19.20
N GLN A 92 2.51 5.09 18.74
CA GLN A 92 3.39 3.91 18.75
C GLN A 92 3.43 3.27 17.36
N PRO A 93 4.10 3.89 16.36
CA PRO A 93 4.01 3.45 14.98
C PRO A 93 4.72 2.11 14.72
N ILE A 94 5.72 1.72 15.52
CA ILE A 94 6.56 0.54 15.27
C ILE A 94 5.73 -0.74 15.06
N LYS A 95 4.68 -0.96 15.87
CA LYS A 95 3.83 -2.16 15.76
C LYS A 95 3.14 -2.29 14.40
N TYR A 96 2.85 -1.17 13.75
CA TYR A 96 2.19 -1.15 12.43
C TYR A 96 3.17 -1.34 11.28
N PHE A 97 4.47 -1.13 11.49
CA PHE A 97 5.51 -1.28 10.47
C PHE A 97 6.34 -2.56 10.63
N GLU A 98 6.38 -3.14 11.84
CA GLU A 98 7.20 -4.33 12.15
C GLU A 98 7.00 -5.48 11.14
N PRO A 99 5.78 -5.92 10.77
CA PRO A 99 5.61 -7.04 9.84
C PRO A 99 6.18 -6.74 8.44
N PHE A 100 6.07 -5.50 7.98
CA PHE A 100 6.60 -5.06 6.69
C PHE A 100 8.13 -5.00 6.67
N ILE A 101 8.75 -4.49 7.75
CA ILE A 101 10.21 -4.48 7.90
C ILE A 101 10.75 -5.92 7.82
N ARG A 102 10.04 -6.89 8.41
CA ARG A 102 10.40 -8.30 8.35
C ARG A 102 10.31 -8.88 6.92
N GLN A 103 9.61 -8.25 6.01
CA GLN A 103 9.59 -8.57 4.58
C GLN A 103 10.69 -7.85 3.77
N GLY A 104 11.54 -7.04 4.41
CA GLY A 104 12.55 -6.23 3.75
C GLY A 104 12.05 -4.87 3.24
N ILE A 105 10.82 -4.48 3.57
CA ILE A 105 10.25 -3.18 3.13
C ILE A 105 10.81 -2.08 4.04
N THR A 106 11.46 -1.10 3.41
CA THR A 106 12.05 0.08 4.07
C THR A 106 11.32 1.36 3.75
N SER A 107 10.54 1.35 2.68
CA SER A 107 9.95 2.56 2.09
C SER A 107 8.54 2.29 1.56
N PHE A 108 7.66 3.27 1.71
CA PHE A 108 6.25 3.17 1.33
C PHE A 108 5.80 4.34 0.46
N ILE A 109 5.04 4.02 -0.58
CA ILE A 109 4.20 4.99 -1.31
C ILE A 109 2.80 4.91 -0.70
N THR A 110 2.39 5.94 0.01
CA THR A 110 1.16 5.96 0.81
C THR A 110 0.13 6.95 0.28
N GLY A 111 -1.06 7.01 0.89
CA GLY A 111 -2.14 7.89 0.46
C GLY A 111 -2.86 7.40 -0.78
N ASN A 112 -2.85 6.09 -1.01
CA ASN A 112 -3.49 5.44 -2.15
C ASN A 112 -5.02 5.41 -2.05
N CYS A 113 -5.70 4.92 -3.07
CA CYS A 113 -7.16 4.75 -3.15
C CYS A 113 -7.96 6.01 -2.84
N GLY A 114 -7.38 7.19 -3.10
CA GLY A 114 -8.02 8.47 -2.81
C GLY A 114 -8.10 8.85 -1.33
N LEU A 115 -7.54 8.04 -0.44
CA LEU A 115 -7.67 8.16 1.02
C LEU A 115 -6.31 8.47 1.66
N SER A 116 -5.95 9.74 1.75
CA SER A 116 -4.73 10.18 2.42
C SER A 116 -5.01 10.83 3.77
N ALA A 117 -4.07 10.68 4.71
CA ALA A 117 -4.11 11.37 6.01
C ALA A 117 -3.85 12.89 5.91
N VAL A 118 -3.68 13.42 4.71
CA VAL A 118 -3.41 14.83 4.43
C VAL A 118 -4.11 15.29 3.15
N GLY A 119 -4.04 16.59 2.83
CA GLY A 119 -4.61 17.14 1.59
C GLY A 119 -6.08 17.50 1.74
N PHE A 120 -6.43 18.18 2.82
CA PHE A 120 -7.79 18.61 3.13
C PHE A 120 -7.80 20.01 3.76
N GLU A 121 -8.96 20.64 3.83
CA GLU A 121 -9.09 21.96 4.49
C GLU A 121 -8.96 21.84 6.01
N ALA A 122 -8.09 22.66 6.61
CA ALA A 122 -7.81 22.61 8.05
C ALA A 122 -9.06 22.82 8.92
N ASP A 123 -9.92 23.75 8.51
CA ASP A 123 -11.12 24.15 9.25
C ASP A 123 -12.39 23.41 8.77
N THR A 124 -12.23 22.29 8.07
CA THR A 124 -13.39 21.51 7.57
C THR A 124 -14.27 21.01 8.71
N PRO A 125 -15.61 21.12 8.58
CA PRO A 125 -16.54 20.51 9.53
C PRO A 125 -16.64 18.98 9.34
N TYR A 126 -16.04 18.42 8.27
CA TYR A 126 -16.12 17.00 7.87
C TYR A 126 -14.86 16.20 8.20
N LYS A 127 -14.15 16.57 9.26
CA LYS A 127 -12.88 15.93 9.64
C LYS A 127 -13.01 14.42 9.87
N ASP A 128 -14.15 13.97 10.40
CA ASP A 128 -14.50 12.57 10.60
C ASP A 128 -14.75 11.78 9.30
N LYS A 129 -14.82 12.45 8.14
CA LYS A 129 -15.07 11.87 6.84
C LYS A 129 -13.80 11.70 5.97
N ILE A 130 -12.66 12.28 6.40
CA ILE A 130 -11.43 12.35 5.60
C ILE A 130 -10.92 10.96 5.20
N GLY A 131 -11.01 9.97 6.07
CA GLY A 131 -10.53 8.59 5.83
C GLY A 131 -11.53 7.67 5.13
N GLY A 132 -12.64 8.19 4.59
CA GLY A 132 -13.60 7.40 3.81
C GLY A 132 -14.28 6.26 4.59
N GLY A 133 -14.30 6.32 5.93
CA GLY A 133 -14.86 5.28 6.79
C GLY A 133 -13.93 4.08 7.03
N LEU A 134 -12.79 3.98 6.31
CA LEU A 134 -11.76 2.97 6.53
C LEU A 134 -10.71 3.42 7.54
N PHE A 135 -10.34 4.69 7.48
CA PHE A 135 -9.33 5.28 8.34
C PHE A 135 -9.89 6.50 9.06
N SER A 136 -9.28 6.89 10.16
CA SER A 136 -9.69 8.09 10.90
C SER A 136 -8.58 8.59 11.81
N TYR A 137 -8.60 9.88 12.08
CA TYR A 137 -7.88 10.44 13.22
C TYR A 137 -8.54 9.96 14.51
N SER A 138 -7.72 9.57 15.48
CA SER A 138 -8.15 9.06 16.80
C SER A 138 -7.25 9.62 17.90
N ASP A 139 -7.59 9.37 19.14
CA ASP A 139 -6.77 9.77 20.31
C ASP A 139 -5.38 9.11 20.31
N ASP A 140 -5.18 8.04 19.51
CA ASP A 140 -3.91 7.37 19.32
C ASP A 140 -3.02 8.05 18.25
N THR A 141 -3.51 9.06 17.53
CA THR A 141 -2.70 9.85 16.59
C THR A 141 -1.94 10.97 17.32
N THR A 142 -0.78 11.36 16.76
CA THR A 142 0.04 12.47 17.30
C THR A 142 -0.55 13.84 17.02
N GLY A 143 -1.43 13.93 16.02
CA GLY A 143 -2.08 15.18 15.63
C GLY A 143 -2.90 15.05 14.36
N VAL A 144 -3.44 16.16 13.90
CA VAL A 144 -4.15 16.30 12.62
C VAL A 144 -3.32 17.19 11.71
N TYR A 145 -2.97 16.69 10.55
CA TYR A 145 -2.03 17.32 9.62
C TYR A 145 -2.71 17.59 8.28
N PRO A 146 -3.28 18.79 8.06
CA PRO A 146 -4.09 19.05 6.86
C PRO A 146 -3.25 19.18 5.59
N ASP A 147 -1.96 19.47 5.67
CA ASP A 147 -1.07 19.62 4.53
C ASP A 147 0.23 18.81 4.65
N VAL A 148 0.91 18.64 3.52
CA VAL A 148 2.12 17.81 3.39
C VAL A 148 3.26 18.32 4.27
N GLU A 149 3.43 19.64 4.38
CA GLU A 149 4.53 20.22 5.17
C GLU A 149 4.40 19.88 6.65
N SER A 150 3.19 20.07 7.23
CA SER A 150 2.92 19.76 8.63
C SER A 150 3.03 18.25 8.89
N TYR A 151 2.56 17.42 7.95
CA TYR A 151 2.65 15.96 8.07
C TYR A 151 4.11 15.48 8.01
N PHE A 152 4.86 15.92 6.99
CA PHE A 152 6.27 15.55 6.86
C PHE A 152 7.12 16.04 8.04
N GLY A 153 6.83 17.23 8.56
CA GLY A 153 7.47 17.72 9.78
C GLY A 153 7.20 16.86 11.02
N ALA A 154 6.05 16.21 11.07
CA ALA A 154 5.70 15.32 12.18
C ALA A 154 6.36 13.94 12.09
N ILE A 155 6.52 13.39 10.88
CA ILE A 155 7.02 12.01 10.69
C ILE A 155 8.53 11.93 10.43
N ASP A 156 9.17 12.99 9.93
CA ASP A 156 10.60 12.97 9.57
C ASP A 156 11.47 12.71 10.81
N GLY A 157 12.16 11.59 10.84
CA GLY A 157 12.90 11.13 12.01
C GLY A 157 12.02 10.69 13.21
N ASN A 158 10.73 10.46 13.00
CA ASN A 158 9.78 10.01 14.03
C ASN A 158 8.92 8.83 13.57
N THR A 159 9.29 8.16 12.49
CA THR A 159 8.61 6.98 11.94
C THR A 159 9.63 5.88 11.66
N PRO A 160 9.24 4.59 11.72
CA PRO A 160 10.16 3.48 11.49
C PRO A 160 10.70 3.37 10.07
N CYS A 161 9.89 3.75 9.07
CA CYS A 161 10.20 3.57 7.65
C CYS A 161 10.12 4.89 6.87
N ASN A 162 10.67 4.90 5.66
CA ASN A 162 10.60 6.04 4.76
C ASN A 162 9.21 6.14 4.13
N ILE A 163 8.64 7.34 4.08
CA ILE A 163 7.27 7.60 3.61
C ILE A 163 7.28 8.63 2.48
N ALA A 164 6.79 8.25 1.30
CA ALA A 164 6.38 9.15 0.25
C ALA A 164 4.86 9.19 0.17
N LEU A 165 4.29 10.34 -0.15
CA LEU A 165 2.87 10.58 0.04
C LEU A 165 2.19 10.96 -1.27
N LEU A 166 1.12 10.26 -1.60
CA LEU A 166 0.10 10.68 -2.57
C LEU A 166 -0.98 11.49 -1.86
N LEU A 167 -1.59 12.44 -2.54
CA LEU A 167 -2.76 13.14 -2.04
C LEU A 167 -4.04 12.51 -2.57
N GLY A 168 -4.92 12.15 -1.64
CA GLY A 168 -6.18 11.51 -1.94
C GLY A 168 -7.25 12.51 -2.39
N HIS A 169 -7.79 12.30 -3.59
CA HIS A 169 -8.95 13.04 -4.10
C HIS A 169 -10.16 12.91 -3.15
N CYS A 170 -10.44 11.71 -2.62
CA CYS A 170 -11.54 11.49 -1.68
C CYS A 170 -11.37 12.31 -0.41
N SER A 171 -10.14 12.40 0.14
CA SER A 171 -9.85 13.20 1.32
C SER A 171 -10.07 14.69 1.06
N ALA A 172 -9.59 15.21 -0.06
CA ALA A 172 -9.81 16.58 -0.46
C ALA A 172 -11.30 16.88 -0.70
N ARG A 173 -12.00 15.99 -1.43
CA ARG A 173 -13.45 16.11 -1.71
C ARG A 173 -14.28 16.05 -0.44
N ALA A 174 -13.97 15.12 0.47
CA ALA A 174 -14.65 14.97 1.75
C ALA A 174 -14.55 16.25 2.60
N SER A 175 -13.41 16.93 2.57
CA SER A 175 -13.24 18.18 3.34
C SER A 175 -14.15 19.32 2.87
N LEU A 176 -14.65 19.26 1.63
CA LEU A 176 -15.50 20.29 1.01
C LEU A 176 -17.00 19.95 1.11
N ALA A 177 -17.35 18.67 1.00
CA ALA A 177 -18.74 18.24 0.83
C ALA A 177 -19.15 17.07 1.75
N GLY A 178 -18.27 16.58 2.63
CA GLY A 178 -18.52 15.39 3.43
C GLY A 178 -18.79 14.17 2.56
N ASP A 179 -19.73 13.34 3.00
CA ASP A 179 -20.19 12.14 2.26
C ASP A 179 -21.33 12.44 1.26
N SER A 180 -21.54 13.71 0.91
CA SER A 180 -22.63 14.11 0.02
C SER A 180 -22.49 13.52 -1.38
N SER A 181 -23.58 12.95 -1.90
CA SER A 181 -23.65 12.44 -3.27
C SER A 181 -23.79 13.52 -4.35
N ARG A 182 -23.94 14.79 -3.96
CA ARG A 182 -24.03 15.90 -4.90
C ARG A 182 -22.73 16.10 -5.68
N LYS A 183 -22.82 16.62 -6.88
CA LYS A 183 -21.64 17.11 -7.60
C LYS A 183 -21.05 18.32 -6.87
N LEU A 184 -19.72 18.46 -6.96
CA LEU A 184 -19.06 19.68 -6.51
C LEU A 184 -19.42 20.86 -7.42
N SER A 185 -19.56 22.04 -6.84
CA SER A 185 -19.66 23.27 -7.61
C SER A 185 -18.32 23.60 -8.27
N LEU A 186 -18.32 24.49 -9.25
CA LEU A 186 -17.08 24.94 -9.90
C LEU A 186 -16.11 25.58 -8.87
N GLU A 187 -16.63 26.33 -7.91
CA GLU A 187 -15.83 26.92 -6.82
C GLU A 187 -15.20 25.83 -5.94
N GLU A 188 -15.94 24.79 -5.59
CA GLU A 188 -15.42 23.66 -4.80
C GLU A 188 -14.38 22.86 -5.56
N ILE A 189 -14.55 22.68 -6.88
CA ILE A 189 -13.53 22.06 -7.73
C ILE A 189 -12.23 22.88 -7.73
N GLU A 190 -12.31 24.20 -7.84
CA GLU A 190 -11.12 25.05 -7.78
C GLU A 190 -10.46 25.02 -6.38
N ARG A 191 -11.23 24.97 -5.31
CA ARG A 191 -10.71 24.79 -3.94
C ARG A 191 -10.02 23.43 -3.79
N MET A 192 -10.63 22.35 -4.26
CA MET A 192 -10.03 21.01 -4.27
C MET A 192 -8.70 21.01 -5.05
N LYS A 193 -8.68 21.60 -6.23
CA LYS A 193 -7.45 21.75 -7.04
C LYS A 193 -6.37 22.52 -6.28
N ALA A 194 -6.74 23.60 -5.60
CA ALA A 194 -5.78 24.39 -4.83
C ALA A 194 -5.16 23.59 -3.66
N ILE A 195 -5.94 22.78 -2.98
CA ILE A 195 -5.47 21.86 -1.92
C ILE A 195 -4.46 20.87 -2.50
N LEU A 196 -4.84 20.16 -3.57
CA LEU A 196 -4.01 19.14 -4.21
C LEU A 196 -2.73 19.75 -4.80
N GLU A 197 -2.85 20.88 -5.47
CA GLU A 197 -1.71 21.60 -6.05
C GLU A 197 -0.72 22.09 -4.98
N LYS A 198 -1.22 22.62 -3.85
CA LYS A 198 -0.39 23.01 -2.70
C LYS A 198 0.45 21.83 -2.24
N GLY A 199 -0.15 20.67 -2.06
CA GLY A 199 0.57 19.48 -1.58
C GLY A 199 1.59 18.95 -2.59
N LEU A 200 1.32 19.00 -3.91
CA LEU A 200 2.32 18.67 -4.93
C LEU A 200 3.53 19.59 -4.86
N ARG A 201 3.33 20.89 -4.62
CA ARG A 201 4.43 21.85 -4.42
C ARG A 201 5.20 21.62 -3.11
N GLN A 202 4.57 21.06 -2.10
CA GLN A 202 5.19 20.71 -0.82
C GLN A 202 5.94 19.38 -0.87
N GLY A 203 5.91 18.65 -1.99
CA GLY A 203 6.70 17.44 -2.20
C GLY A 203 5.91 16.13 -2.16
N ALA A 204 4.59 16.16 -2.31
CA ALA A 204 3.81 14.95 -2.57
C ALA A 204 4.24 14.30 -3.89
N CYS A 205 4.35 12.97 -3.91
CA CYS A 205 4.85 12.21 -5.05
C CYS A 205 3.80 11.95 -6.15
N GLY A 206 2.54 12.34 -5.92
CA GLY A 206 1.45 12.18 -6.89
C GLY A 206 0.08 12.41 -6.28
N LEU A 207 -0.95 12.06 -7.04
CA LEU A 207 -2.36 12.12 -6.62
C LEU A 207 -3.00 10.74 -6.74
N SER A 208 -4.00 10.46 -5.89
CA SER A 208 -4.72 9.19 -5.92
C SER A 208 -6.24 9.38 -6.04
N LEU A 209 -6.89 8.51 -6.79
CA LEU A 209 -8.34 8.41 -6.91
C LEU A 209 -8.83 7.11 -6.25
N GLY A 210 -9.98 7.17 -5.57
CA GLY A 210 -10.67 6.00 -5.01
C GLY A 210 -12.13 6.03 -5.41
N LEU A 211 -12.45 5.45 -6.58
CA LEU A 211 -13.77 5.62 -7.21
C LEU A 211 -14.81 4.59 -6.73
N MET A 212 -14.41 3.68 -5.86
CA MET A 212 -15.31 2.74 -5.17
C MET A 212 -15.71 3.25 -3.77
N TYR A 213 -14.99 4.22 -3.23
CA TYR A 213 -15.19 4.73 -1.87
C TYR A 213 -15.94 6.06 -1.84
N THR A 214 -16.76 6.25 -0.82
CA THR A 214 -17.39 7.55 -0.54
C THR A 214 -16.30 8.53 -0.02
N PRO A 215 -16.23 9.78 -0.52
CA PRO A 215 -17.14 10.38 -1.50
C PRO A 215 -16.67 10.30 -2.96
N GLY A 216 -15.57 9.65 -3.28
CA GLY A 216 -15.00 9.55 -4.64
C GLY A 216 -15.94 8.86 -5.64
N ILE A 217 -16.78 7.95 -5.15
CA ILE A 217 -17.79 7.26 -5.97
C ILE A 217 -18.75 8.24 -6.67
N TYR A 218 -18.94 9.44 -6.16
CA TYR A 218 -19.85 10.46 -6.71
C TYR A 218 -19.18 11.42 -7.71
N ALA A 219 -17.85 11.32 -7.87
CA ALA A 219 -17.11 12.14 -8.82
C ALA A 219 -17.41 11.72 -10.27
N ASP A 220 -17.54 12.70 -11.14
CA ASP A 220 -17.72 12.48 -12.57
C ASP A 220 -16.45 12.74 -13.38
N VAL A 221 -16.44 12.35 -14.66
CA VAL A 221 -15.29 12.50 -15.54
C VAL A 221 -14.76 13.95 -15.60
N PRO A 222 -15.58 15.01 -15.68
CA PRO A 222 -15.10 16.39 -15.60
C PRO A 222 -14.31 16.71 -14.34
N GLU A 223 -14.81 16.33 -13.14
CA GLU A 223 -14.12 16.52 -11.85
C GLU A 223 -12.78 15.76 -11.82
N LEU A 224 -12.79 14.47 -12.19
CA LEU A 224 -11.59 13.62 -12.20
C LEU A 224 -10.54 14.11 -13.20
N ARG A 225 -10.98 14.68 -14.33
CA ARG A 225 -10.08 15.22 -15.34
C ARG A 225 -9.31 16.45 -14.83
N GLU A 226 -9.89 17.27 -13.96
CA GLU A 226 -9.17 18.39 -13.34
C GLU A 226 -8.03 17.89 -12.43
N VAL A 227 -8.23 16.77 -11.72
CA VAL A 227 -7.17 16.11 -10.94
C VAL A 227 -6.06 15.56 -11.86
N ALA A 228 -6.45 14.90 -12.97
CA ALA A 228 -5.50 14.36 -13.94
C ALA A 228 -4.63 15.46 -14.58
N LYS A 229 -5.18 16.64 -14.87
CA LYS A 229 -4.43 17.81 -15.39
C LYS A 229 -3.37 18.30 -14.40
N LEU A 230 -3.60 18.20 -13.09
CA LEU A 230 -2.57 18.54 -12.10
C LEU A 230 -1.41 17.55 -12.15
N CYS A 231 -1.69 16.25 -12.32
CA CYS A 231 -0.64 15.25 -12.49
C CYS A 231 0.20 15.50 -13.74
N GLU A 232 -0.42 15.84 -14.87
CA GLU A 232 0.30 16.24 -16.09
C GLU A 232 1.17 17.49 -15.85
N LYS A 233 0.60 18.54 -15.25
CA LYS A 233 1.28 19.81 -14.97
C LYS A 233 2.54 19.66 -14.14
N TYR A 234 2.54 18.75 -13.17
CA TYR A 234 3.63 18.53 -12.23
C TYR A 234 4.51 17.32 -12.56
N ASP A 235 4.25 16.61 -13.67
CA ASP A 235 4.88 15.33 -14.03
C ASP A 235 4.85 14.33 -12.87
N ARG A 236 3.67 14.15 -12.26
CA ARG A 236 3.44 13.24 -11.15
C ARG A 236 2.44 12.15 -11.53
N PRO A 237 2.56 10.94 -10.98
CA PRO A 237 1.62 9.87 -11.26
C PRO A 237 0.23 10.17 -10.69
N LEU A 238 -0.78 9.71 -11.43
CA LEU A 238 -2.16 9.55 -10.99
C LEU A 238 -2.40 8.06 -10.71
N THR A 239 -2.51 7.68 -9.43
CA THR A 239 -2.88 6.31 -9.05
C THR A 239 -4.39 6.20 -8.93
N VAL A 240 -4.96 5.06 -9.31
CA VAL A 240 -6.42 4.93 -9.39
C VAL A 240 -6.89 3.57 -8.90
N HIS A 241 -7.63 3.57 -7.80
CA HIS A 241 -8.57 2.50 -7.45
C HIS A 241 -9.83 2.69 -8.29
N PRO A 242 -10.13 1.83 -9.27
CA PRO A 242 -11.22 2.05 -10.22
C PRO A 242 -12.60 1.90 -9.57
N ARG A 243 -13.64 2.35 -10.26
CA ARG A 243 -15.02 2.28 -9.80
C ARG A 243 -15.55 0.85 -9.68
N ALA A 244 -14.95 -0.10 -10.41
CA ALA A 244 -15.30 -1.52 -10.33
C ALA A 244 -14.10 -2.40 -10.69
N GLU A 245 -13.91 -3.48 -9.96
CA GLU A 245 -12.88 -4.50 -10.16
C GLU A 245 -13.47 -5.88 -10.50
N SER A 246 -14.78 -5.94 -10.61
CA SER A 246 -15.55 -7.13 -10.92
C SER A 246 -16.33 -7.00 -12.22
N LYS A 247 -16.70 -8.15 -12.77
CA LYS A 247 -17.54 -8.21 -13.98
C LYS A 247 -18.91 -7.54 -13.79
N VAL A 248 -19.44 -7.54 -12.58
CA VAL A 248 -20.73 -6.95 -12.20
C VAL A 248 -20.54 -6.19 -10.89
N SER A 249 -20.94 -4.93 -10.85
CA SER A 249 -20.99 -4.08 -9.65
C SER A 249 -22.32 -3.33 -9.62
N MET A 250 -22.59 -2.64 -8.53
CA MET A 250 -23.81 -1.83 -8.41
C MET A 250 -23.72 -0.45 -9.09
N ASP A 251 -22.50 -0.07 -9.55
CA ASP A 251 -22.22 1.28 -10.05
C ASP A 251 -22.54 1.46 -11.53
N TYR A 252 -22.78 0.35 -12.24
CA TYR A 252 -23.11 0.35 -13.66
C TYR A 252 -24.38 -0.46 -13.94
N PRO A 253 -25.11 -0.18 -15.04
CA PRO A 253 -26.24 -1.00 -15.48
C PRO A 253 -25.82 -2.47 -15.67
N MET A 254 -26.61 -3.41 -15.17
CA MET A 254 -26.31 -4.86 -15.15
C MET A 254 -25.99 -5.49 -16.50
N PHE A 255 -26.43 -4.89 -17.60
CA PHE A 255 -26.25 -5.42 -18.96
C PHE A 255 -25.16 -4.66 -19.72
N GLY A 256 -24.41 -5.37 -20.56
CA GLY A 256 -23.40 -4.80 -21.44
C GLY A 256 -21.97 -5.30 -21.13
N ARG A 257 -21.00 -4.43 -21.36
CA ARG A 257 -19.58 -4.72 -21.10
C ARG A 257 -19.31 -4.94 -19.61
N ALA A 258 -18.38 -5.83 -19.30
CA ALA A 258 -17.96 -6.09 -17.93
C ALA A 258 -17.57 -4.79 -17.19
N HIS A 259 -17.98 -4.65 -15.94
CA HIS A 259 -17.90 -3.38 -15.21
C HIS A 259 -16.46 -2.95 -14.93
N ASN A 260 -15.55 -3.89 -14.63
CA ASN A 260 -14.11 -3.59 -14.51
C ASN A 260 -13.53 -3.02 -15.82
N LEU A 261 -13.99 -3.47 -16.99
CA LEU A 261 -13.57 -2.89 -18.27
C LEU A 261 -14.20 -1.51 -18.52
N ARG A 262 -15.43 -1.29 -18.06
CA ARG A 262 -16.08 0.04 -18.13
C ARG A 262 -15.38 1.05 -17.22
N ALA A 263 -14.92 0.61 -16.05
CA ALA A 263 -14.14 1.44 -15.15
C ALA A 263 -12.79 1.85 -15.77
N LEU A 264 -12.16 0.97 -16.54
CA LEU A 264 -10.97 1.31 -17.34
C LEU A 264 -11.31 2.27 -18.50
N ASP A 265 -12.45 2.07 -19.20
CA ASP A 265 -12.91 2.99 -20.24
C ASP A 265 -13.18 4.40 -19.67
N GLU A 266 -13.66 4.50 -18.42
CA GLU A 266 -13.81 5.77 -17.70
C GLU A 266 -12.43 6.45 -17.52
N MET A 267 -11.40 5.70 -17.15
CA MET A 267 -10.05 6.25 -17.03
C MET A 267 -9.46 6.67 -18.39
N VAL A 268 -9.73 5.94 -19.45
CA VAL A 268 -9.40 6.38 -20.81
C VAL A 268 -10.05 7.73 -21.11
N ALA A 269 -11.30 7.95 -20.72
CA ALA A 269 -11.99 9.24 -20.93
C ALA A 269 -11.40 10.36 -20.07
N VAL A 270 -11.03 10.06 -18.81
CA VAL A 270 -10.38 11.02 -17.88
C VAL A 270 -9.02 11.46 -18.43
N THR A 271 -8.22 10.53 -18.94
CA THR A 271 -6.83 10.80 -19.36
C THR A 271 -6.69 11.22 -20.82
N LYS A 272 -7.75 11.16 -21.62
CA LYS A 272 -7.75 11.43 -23.07
C LYS A 272 -7.04 12.75 -23.42
N GLY A 273 -6.00 12.67 -24.24
CA GLY A 273 -5.24 13.82 -24.75
C GLY A 273 -4.30 14.48 -23.73
N LEU A 274 -4.12 13.87 -22.56
CA LEU A 274 -3.12 14.25 -21.57
C LEU A 274 -1.85 13.41 -21.76
N LYS A 275 -0.72 13.92 -21.22
CA LYS A 275 0.56 13.20 -21.15
C LYS A 275 0.92 13.03 -19.67
N LEU A 276 0.53 11.93 -19.07
CA LEU A 276 0.74 11.68 -17.64
C LEU A 276 1.13 10.25 -17.34
N LYS A 277 1.67 10.04 -16.15
CA LYS A 277 1.95 8.73 -15.55
C LYS A 277 0.68 8.22 -14.92
N PHE A 278 0.02 7.23 -15.53
CA PHE A 278 -1.18 6.57 -15.01
C PHE A 278 -0.81 5.28 -14.32
N GLN A 279 -1.19 5.10 -13.05
CA GLN A 279 -0.97 3.89 -12.27
C GLN A 279 -2.31 3.27 -11.92
N HIS A 280 -2.64 2.11 -12.50
CA HIS A 280 -3.81 1.34 -12.08
C HIS A 280 -3.45 0.62 -10.77
N SER A 281 -4.10 1.00 -9.69
CA SER A 281 -3.93 0.37 -8.38
C SER A 281 -4.48 -1.06 -8.40
N HIS A 282 -3.72 -2.01 -7.79
CA HIS A 282 -4.12 -3.41 -7.60
C HIS A 282 -4.95 -3.96 -8.77
N LEU A 283 -4.30 -4.21 -9.93
CA LEU A 283 -5.00 -4.77 -11.09
C LEU A 283 -5.46 -6.21 -10.80
N ILE A 284 -6.58 -6.31 -10.09
CA ILE A 284 -7.23 -7.54 -9.64
C ILE A 284 -8.50 -7.82 -10.44
N PHE A 285 -9.03 -9.03 -10.27
CA PHE A 285 -10.22 -9.50 -10.99
C PHE A 285 -11.17 -10.18 -9.99
N VAL A 286 -12.04 -9.40 -9.34
CA VAL A 286 -12.88 -9.91 -8.25
C VAL A 286 -13.90 -10.93 -8.76
N GLY A 287 -13.74 -12.19 -8.31
CA GLY A 287 -14.58 -13.33 -8.67
C GLY A 287 -14.14 -14.07 -9.93
N ARG A 288 -14.28 -15.41 -9.93
CA ARG A 288 -13.80 -16.32 -10.99
C ARG A 288 -14.28 -15.95 -12.40
N ASN A 289 -15.49 -15.40 -12.52
CA ASN A 289 -16.05 -14.99 -13.82
C ASN A 289 -15.42 -13.70 -14.35
N THR A 290 -14.74 -12.92 -13.51
CA THR A 290 -14.00 -11.72 -13.90
C THR A 290 -12.63 -12.06 -14.47
N PHE A 291 -12.01 -13.19 -14.11
CA PHE A 291 -10.70 -13.61 -14.62
C PHE A 291 -10.61 -13.63 -16.14
N LYS A 292 -11.74 -13.90 -16.82
CA LYS A 292 -11.84 -13.89 -18.29
C LYS A 292 -11.65 -12.52 -18.92
N THR A 293 -11.68 -11.45 -18.14
CA THR A 293 -11.51 -10.08 -18.63
C THR A 293 -10.05 -9.60 -18.60
N LYS A 294 -9.12 -10.40 -18.05
CA LYS A 294 -7.72 -9.99 -17.85
C LYS A 294 -7.04 -9.48 -19.12
N ASP A 295 -7.16 -10.22 -20.23
CA ASP A 295 -6.51 -9.84 -21.49
C ASP A 295 -7.10 -8.56 -22.08
N ALA A 296 -8.42 -8.37 -21.94
CA ALA A 296 -9.11 -7.16 -22.37
C ALA A 296 -8.72 -5.94 -21.49
N ALA A 297 -8.52 -6.14 -20.18
CA ALA A 297 -8.06 -5.07 -19.28
C ALA A 297 -6.65 -4.63 -19.66
N HIS A 298 -5.73 -5.57 -19.88
CA HIS A 298 -4.38 -5.26 -20.34
C HIS A 298 -4.36 -4.59 -21.71
N ALA A 299 -5.20 -5.03 -22.65
CA ALA A 299 -5.33 -4.39 -23.96
C ALA A 299 -5.78 -2.93 -23.89
N ILE A 300 -6.60 -2.56 -22.88
CA ILE A 300 -6.98 -1.16 -22.64
C ILE A 300 -5.75 -0.36 -22.16
N LEU A 301 -4.96 -0.90 -21.23
CA LEU A 301 -3.73 -0.25 -20.77
C LEU A 301 -2.71 -0.12 -21.90
N ASP A 302 -2.56 -1.16 -22.76
CA ASP A 302 -1.72 -1.11 -23.97
C ASP A 302 -2.17 0.01 -24.91
N LYS A 303 -3.47 0.14 -25.11
CA LYS A 303 -4.05 1.22 -25.90
C LYS A 303 -3.74 2.58 -25.30
N MET A 304 -3.89 2.77 -23.99
CA MET A 304 -3.52 4.02 -23.32
C MET A 304 -2.05 4.36 -23.58
N ARG A 305 -1.14 3.37 -23.51
CA ARG A 305 0.28 3.55 -23.82
C ARG A 305 0.50 3.97 -25.27
N SER A 306 -0.19 3.36 -26.21
CA SER A 306 -0.09 3.71 -27.64
C SER A 306 -0.62 5.13 -27.93
N GLU A 307 -1.49 5.66 -27.06
CA GLU A 307 -2.03 7.03 -27.14
C GLU A 307 -1.17 8.06 -26.35
N GLY A 308 -0.03 7.63 -25.79
CA GLY A 308 0.96 8.50 -25.13
C GLY A 308 0.77 8.67 -23.63
N ILE A 309 -0.09 7.88 -22.99
CA ILE A 309 -0.21 7.79 -21.54
C ILE A 309 0.81 6.75 -21.03
N ASP A 310 1.66 7.11 -20.07
CA ASP A 310 2.53 6.12 -19.40
C ASP A 310 1.71 5.30 -18.38
N ALA A 311 0.99 4.29 -18.90
CA ALA A 311 0.08 3.45 -18.12
C ALA A 311 0.80 2.23 -17.56
N GLN A 312 0.83 2.12 -16.23
CA GLN A 312 1.35 0.98 -15.46
C GLN A 312 0.30 0.50 -14.46
N PHE A 313 0.61 -0.59 -13.76
CA PHE A 313 -0.25 -1.15 -12.72
C PHE A 313 0.60 -1.78 -11.61
N ASP A 314 -0.03 -2.04 -10.47
CA ASP A 314 0.58 -2.79 -9.37
C ASP A 314 -0.24 -4.01 -8.99
N ILE A 315 0.41 -4.97 -8.34
CA ILE A 315 -0.17 -6.22 -7.85
C ILE A 315 0.46 -6.60 -6.51
N TYR A 316 -0.30 -7.34 -5.72
CA TYR A 316 0.19 -8.10 -4.57
C TYR A 316 0.18 -9.60 -4.84
N ASN A 317 0.93 -10.37 -4.05
CA ASN A 317 1.03 -11.83 -4.20
C ASN A 317 0.10 -12.55 -3.23
N GLU A 318 -1.20 -12.18 -3.23
CA GLU A 318 -2.26 -12.83 -2.47
C GLU A 318 -3.49 -13.06 -3.34
N LEU A 319 -4.31 -14.04 -2.94
CA LEU A 319 -5.51 -14.41 -3.68
C LEU A 319 -6.77 -13.72 -3.20
N LEU A 320 -6.70 -13.07 -2.05
CA LEU A 320 -7.80 -12.33 -1.42
C LEU A 320 -7.30 -10.96 -0.93
N GLY A 321 -8.24 -10.09 -0.64
CA GLY A 321 -7.97 -8.81 -0.01
C GLY A 321 -8.89 -8.55 1.16
N VAL A 322 -8.62 -7.48 1.89
CA VAL A 322 -9.45 -7.01 3.00
C VAL A 322 -10.58 -6.14 2.48
N SER A 323 -11.76 -6.29 3.07
CA SER A 323 -12.89 -5.39 2.81
C SER A 323 -13.77 -5.22 4.05
N VAL A 324 -14.64 -4.21 4.01
CA VAL A 324 -15.69 -4.06 5.02
C VAL A 324 -16.75 -5.16 4.85
N ILE A 325 -17.31 -5.63 5.96
CA ILE A 325 -18.31 -6.73 5.94
C ILE A 325 -19.54 -6.38 5.10
N THR A 326 -19.84 -5.10 4.92
CA THR A 326 -21.01 -4.63 4.15
C THR A 326 -20.75 -4.56 2.64
N VAL A 327 -19.57 -4.91 2.14
CA VAL A 327 -19.18 -4.77 0.71
C VAL A 327 -20.13 -5.49 -0.26
N ILE A 328 -20.75 -6.59 0.17
CA ILE A 328 -21.71 -7.33 -0.65
C ILE A 328 -23.15 -6.84 -0.51
N MET A 329 -23.41 -5.83 0.34
CA MET A 329 -24.74 -5.26 0.53
C MET A 329 -24.98 -4.13 -0.47
N PRO A 330 -26.09 -4.16 -1.23
CA PRO A 330 -26.50 -3.04 -2.07
C PRO A 330 -26.74 -1.77 -1.22
N ALA A 331 -26.46 -0.59 -1.79
CA ALA A 331 -26.63 0.69 -1.09
C ALA A 331 -28.03 0.85 -0.46
N TRP A 332 -29.11 0.52 -1.23
CA TRP A 332 -30.47 0.60 -0.72
C TRP A 332 -30.72 -0.26 0.54
N TYR A 333 -29.97 -1.37 0.71
CA TYR A 333 -30.08 -2.23 1.88
C TYR A 333 -29.21 -1.72 3.04
N GLN A 334 -28.06 -1.14 2.73
CA GLN A 334 -27.19 -0.50 3.73
C GLN A 334 -27.91 0.65 4.43
N ASP A 335 -28.68 1.46 3.71
CA ASP A 335 -29.43 2.63 4.20
C ASP A 335 -30.61 2.26 5.12
N LEU A 336 -31.05 1.00 5.13
CA LEU A 336 -32.14 0.56 6.00
C LEU A 336 -31.71 0.51 7.47
N SER A 337 -32.63 0.81 8.39
CA SER A 337 -32.44 0.55 9.82
C SER A 337 -32.21 -0.94 10.08
N ALA A 338 -31.56 -1.30 11.21
CA ALA A 338 -31.33 -2.71 11.56
C ALA A 338 -32.65 -3.51 11.58
N SER A 339 -33.74 -2.93 12.14
CA SER A 339 -35.06 -3.56 12.17
C SER A 339 -35.67 -3.74 10.76
N ASP A 340 -35.46 -2.76 9.86
CA ASP A 340 -35.95 -2.87 8.48
C ASP A 340 -35.19 -3.91 7.67
N LYS A 341 -33.89 -4.08 7.90
CA LYS A 341 -33.08 -5.16 7.32
C LYS A 341 -33.64 -6.55 7.66
N ARG A 342 -34.21 -6.73 8.85
CA ARG A 342 -34.83 -8.00 9.30
C ARG A 342 -36.24 -8.23 8.77
N LYS A 343 -36.94 -7.24 8.21
CA LYS A 343 -38.24 -7.44 7.58
C LYS A 343 -38.13 -8.45 6.44
N TRP A 344 -39.02 -9.44 6.43
CA TRP A 344 -38.91 -10.60 5.55
C TRP A 344 -38.84 -10.22 4.06
N TRP A 345 -39.55 -9.18 3.62
CA TRP A 345 -39.48 -8.69 2.24
C TRP A 345 -38.11 -8.14 1.87
N ASN A 346 -37.53 -7.32 2.72
CA ASN A 346 -36.21 -6.71 2.49
C ASN A 346 -35.13 -7.80 2.51
N LYS A 347 -35.23 -8.74 3.45
CA LYS A 347 -34.34 -9.89 3.54
C LYS A 347 -34.46 -10.80 2.30
N LEU A 348 -35.70 -11.10 1.84
CA LEU A 348 -35.90 -11.90 0.63
C LEU A 348 -35.31 -11.23 -0.60
N LYS A 349 -35.58 -9.93 -0.80
CA LYS A 349 -35.02 -9.15 -1.91
C LYS A 349 -33.48 -9.13 -1.85
N PHE A 350 -32.90 -8.91 -0.67
CA PHE A 350 -31.45 -8.94 -0.46
C PHE A 350 -30.89 -10.33 -0.78
N SER A 351 -31.51 -11.41 -0.27
CA SER A 351 -31.09 -12.79 -0.51
C SER A 351 -31.04 -13.15 -2.00
N ILE A 352 -32.05 -12.72 -2.76
CA ILE A 352 -32.09 -12.95 -4.22
C ILE A 352 -30.96 -12.20 -4.91
N LEU A 353 -30.76 -10.93 -4.59
CA LEU A 353 -29.70 -10.11 -5.19
C LEU A 353 -28.30 -10.61 -4.80
N CYS A 354 -28.10 -10.97 -3.55
CA CYS A 354 -26.83 -11.50 -3.05
C CYS A 354 -26.48 -12.82 -3.75
N ARG A 355 -27.43 -13.76 -3.86
CA ARG A 355 -27.22 -15.03 -4.57
C ARG A 355 -26.94 -14.79 -6.06
N ALA A 356 -27.66 -13.88 -6.70
CA ALA A 356 -27.43 -13.53 -8.10
C ALA A 356 -26.01 -12.95 -8.28
N SER A 357 -25.58 -12.03 -7.41
CA SER A 357 -24.26 -11.44 -7.45
C SER A 357 -23.16 -12.49 -7.24
N ILE A 358 -23.30 -13.36 -6.25
CA ILE A 358 -22.36 -14.45 -5.97
C ILE A 358 -22.21 -15.36 -7.20
N ILE A 359 -23.31 -15.77 -7.82
CA ILE A 359 -23.32 -16.62 -9.03
C ILE A 359 -22.68 -15.88 -10.22
N LEU A 360 -23.08 -14.63 -10.45
CA LEU A 360 -22.58 -13.83 -11.58
C LEU A 360 -21.09 -13.53 -11.48
N LEU A 361 -20.57 -13.33 -10.28
CA LEU A 361 -19.16 -13.10 -10.01
C LEU A 361 -18.35 -14.41 -9.97
N GLY A 362 -19.02 -15.57 -9.80
CA GLY A 362 -18.34 -16.85 -9.56
C GLY A 362 -17.64 -16.85 -8.20
N LEU A 363 -18.25 -16.20 -7.22
CA LEU A 363 -17.86 -16.23 -5.83
C LEU A 363 -18.64 -17.34 -5.11
N GLY A 364 -18.19 -17.68 -3.89
CA GLY A 364 -18.93 -18.53 -2.97
C GLY A 364 -18.91 -17.91 -1.57
N TRP A 365 -19.81 -18.31 -0.70
CA TRP A 365 -19.75 -17.90 0.70
C TRP A 365 -18.46 -18.36 1.39
N GLU A 366 -17.83 -19.43 0.89
CA GLU A 366 -16.52 -19.94 1.30
C GLU A 366 -15.37 -18.97 1.00
N GLY A 367 -15.56 -18.03 0.06
CA GLY A 367 -14.60 -16.96 -0.26
C GLY A 367 -14.69 -15.75 0.68
N ILE A 368 -15.52 -15.81 1.72
CA ILE A 368 -15.71 -14.73 2.69
C ILE A 368 -15.32 -15.27 4.08
N GLN A 369 -14.16 -14.82 4.56
CA GLN A 369 -13.64 -15.16 5.89
C GLN A 369 -13.85 -13.95 6.82
N ILE A 370 -14.32 -14.18 8.01
CA ILE A 370 -14.49 -13.14 9.02
C ILE A 370 -13.11 -12.75 9.55
N ALA A 371 -12.77 -11.47 9.39
CA ALA A 371 -11.55 -10.91 9.95
C ALA A 371 -11.81 -10.28 11.32
N TYR A 372 -12.92 -9.54 11.47
CA TYR A 372 -13.30 -8.93 12.75
C TYR A 372 -14.80 -8.60 12.79
N VAL A 373 -15.47 -8.89 13.88
CA VAL A 373 -16.91 -8.62 14.07
C VAL A 373 -17.23 -8.04 15.45
N GLY A 374 -16.28 -7.32 16.05
CA GLY A 374 -16.46 -6.61 17.33
C GLY A 374 -15.95 -7.40 18.53
N GLU A 375 -15.58 -6.68 19.58
CA GLU A 375 -15.09 -7.25 20.84
C GLU A 375 -16.07 -8.27 21.44
N GLY A 376 -15.53 -9.36 21.98
CA GLY A 376 -16.32 -10.47 22.55
C GLY A 376 -16.88 -11.45 21.52
N ASN A 377 -16.57 -11.25 20.24
CA ASN A 377 -17.00 -12.11 19.13
C ASN A 377 -15.85 -12.84 18.43
N GLU A 378 -14.66 -12.90 19.05
CA GLU A 378 -13.41 -13.43 18.48
C GLU A 378 -13.54 -14.87 18.01
N ARG A 379 -14.50 -15.63 18.54
CA ARG A 379 -14.79 -17.02 18.13
C ARG A 379 -15.16 -17.17 16.66
N TRP A 380 -15.59 -16.09 16.02
CA TRP A 380 -15.96 -16.09 14.60
C TRP A 380 -14.80 -15.73 13.68
N GLU A 381 -13.75 -15.14 14.22
CA GLU A 381 -12.58 -14.71 13.46
C GLU A 381 -11.84 -15.90 12.85
N GLY A 382 -11.42 -15.76 11.61
CA GLY A 382 -10.78 -16.81 10.82
C GLY A 382 -11.75 -17.82 10.18
N LYS A 383 -13.03 -17.82 10.55
CA LYS A 383 -14.04 -18.70 9.96
C LYS A 383 -14.66 -18.11 8.71
N THR A 384 -15.03 -18.98 7.78
CA THR A 384 -15.83 -18.62 6.62
C THR A 384 -17.31 -18.47 6.97
N ILE A 385 -18.08 -17.80 6.13
CA ILE A 385 -19.54 -17.68 6.35
C ILE A 385 -20.25 -19.03 6.47
N PRO A 386 -19.94 -20.07 5.65
CA PRO A 386 -20.53 -21.40 5.85
C PRO A 386 -20.24 -22.03 7.22
N GLU A 387 -18.99 -21.93 7.70
CA GLU A 387 -18.61 -22.44 9.03
C GLU A 387 -19.36 -21.72 10.16
N CYS A 388 -19.49 -20.39 10.06
CA CYS A 388 -20.30 -19.61 11.00
C CYS A 388 -21.78 -20.00 10.94
N ALA A 389 -22.32 -20.23 9.74
CA ALA A 389 -23.72 -20.62 9.52
C ALA A 389 -24.02 -22.00 10.13
N GLU A 390 -23.13 -22.97 9.96
CA GLU A 390 -23.22 -24.29 10.55
C GLU A 390 -23.27 -24.22 12.09
N GLU A 391 -22.32 -23.50 12.70
CA GLU A 391 -22.29 -23.33 14.17
C GLU A 391 -23.51 -22.58 14.73
N MET A 392 -24.05 -21.63 13.96
CA MET A 392 -25.26 -20.90 14.35
C MET A 392 -26.54 -21.69 14.08
N GLY A 393 -26.50 -22.79 13.34
CA GLY A 393 -27.67 -23.52 12.88
C GLY A 393 -28.58 -22.69 11.96
N LYS A 394 -27.98 -21.85 11.11
CA LYS A 394 -28.67 -20.86 10.26
C LYS A 394 -28.27 -20.98 8.79
N SER A 395 -29.00 -20.30 7.92
CA SER A 395 -28.55 -20.12 6.52
C SER A 395 -27.35 -19.17 6.47
N CYS A 396 -26.50 -19.27 5.43
CA CYS A 396 -25.37 -18.33 5.24
C CYS A 396 -25.81 -16.86 5.26
N ILE A 397 -26.96 -16.54 4.68
CA ILE A 397 -27.53 -15.17 4.68
C ILE A 397 -27.89 -14.72 6.11
N ASP A 398 -28.50 -15.58 6.90
CA ASP A 398 -28.88 -15.24 8.27
C ASP A 398 -27.65 -15.09 9.16
N ALA A 399 -26.68 -16.00 9.05
CA ALA A 399 -25.41 -15.91 9.75
C ALA A 399 -24.65 -14.64 9.37
N TYR A 400 -24.57 -14.32 8.08
CA TYR A 400 -23.93 -13.10 7.60
C TYR A 400 -24.60 -11.85 8.18
N LEU A 401 -25.94 -11.76 8.21
CA LEU A 401 -26.65 -10.63 8.79
C LEU A 401 -26.42 -10.52 10.31
N ASP A 402 -26.37 -11.65 11.02
CA ASP A 402 -26.05 -11.63 12.46
C ASP A 402 -24.63 -11.11 12.71
N LEU A 403 -23.65 -11.54 11.92
CA LEU A 403 -22.27 -11.06 12.01
C LEU A 403 -22.15 -9.58 11.69
N CYS A 404 -22.91 -9.08 10.70
CA CYS A 404 -22.99 -7.66 10.44
C CYS A 404 -23.56 -6.88 11.63
N GLU A 405 -24.62 -7.38 12.26
CA GLU A 405 -25.23 -6.74 13.44
C GLU A 405 -24.29 -6.78 14.66
N MET A 406 -23.62 -7.90 14.91
CA MET A 406 -22.61 -8.03 15.99
C MET A 406 -21.52 -6.98 15.88
N SER A 407 -21.08 -6.67 14.65
CA SER A 407 -20.07 -5.66 14.37
C SER A 407 -20.61 -4.22 14.27
N GLY A 408 -21.92 -4.02 14.47
CA GLY A 408 -22.56 -2.73 14.17
C GLY A 408 -22.40 -2.30 12.69
N PHE A 409 -22.33 -3.26 11.78
CA PHE A 409 -22.08 -3.07 10.34
C PHE A 409 -20.70 -2.46 10.01
N LYS A 410 -19.74 -2.56 10.94
CA LYS A 410 -18.36 -2.07 10.80
C LYS A 410 -17.33 -3.20 10.80
N GLY A 411 -17.77 -4.44 10.71
CA GLY A 411 -16.89 -5.61 10.66
C GLY A 411 -16.00 -5.62 9.42
N ARG A 412 -14.95 -6.44 9.49
CA ARG A 412 -14.02 -6.67 8.38
C ARG A 412 -14.05 -8.13 7.95
N ILE A 413 -13.81 -8.34 6.68
CA ILE A 413 -13.71 -9.65 6.05
C ILE A 413 -12.46 -9.74 5.17
N ASN A 414 -11.87 -10.92 5.10
CA ASN A 414 -11.00 -11.29 3.99
C ASN A 414 -11.90 -11.87 2.89
N PHE A 415 -11.76 -11.36 1.68
CA PHE A 415 -12.71 -11.63 0.60
C PHE A 415 -11.99 -11.96 -0.70
N GLY A 416 -12.45 -12.98 -1.43
CA GLY A 416 -11.86 -13.44 -2.69
C GLY A 416 -12.64 -14.54 -3.38
N PRO A 417 -12.11 -15.11 -4.49
CA PRO A 417 -10.76 -14.85 -5.02
C PRO A 417 -10.71 -13.57 -5.87
N TYR A 418 -9.57 -12.87 -5.77
CA TYR A 418 -9.26 -11.67 -6.57
C TYR A 418 -8.31 -11.98 -7.73
N SER A 419 -7.58 -13.10 -7.64
CA SER A 419 -6.64 -13.55 -8.64
C SER A 419 -6.47 -15.07 -8.58
N THR A 420 -5.55 -15.61 -9.40
CA THR A 420 -5.03 -16.96 -9.30
C THR A 420 -3.50 -16.92 -9.36
N PRO A 421 -2.79 -17.99 -8.92
CA PRO A 421 -1.33 -18.05 -9.06
C PRO A 421 -0.86 -17.83 -10.50
N GLU A 422 -1.62 -18.33 -11.49
CA GLU A 422 -1.29 -18.18 -12.91
C GLU A 422 -1.46 -16.72 -13.39
N ILE A 423 -2.50 -16.02 -12.92
CA ILE A 423 -2.72 -14.60 -13.25
C ILE A 423 -1.61 -13.77 -12.61
N ILE A 424 -1.29 -13.97 -11.33
CA ILE A 424 -0.20 -13.28 -10.63
C ILE A 424 1.12 -13.53 -11.36
N SER A 425 1.43 -14.80 -11.68
CA SER A 425 2.62 -15.17 -12.44
C SER A 425 2.71 -14.46 -13.80
N TRP A 426 1.60 -14.38 -14.52
CA TRP A 426 1.56 -13.73 -15.82
C TRP A 426 1.72 -12.21 -15.71
N GLN A 427 1.02 -11.57 -14.75
CA GLN A 427 1.13 -10.13 -14.51
C GLN A 427 2.52 -9.74 -14.00
N SER A 428 3.10 -10.56 -13.11
CA SER A 428 4.43 -10.29 -12.55
C SER A 428 5.54 -10.20 -13.61
N LYS A 429 5.37 -10.84 -14.77
CA LYS A 429 6.32 -10.82 -15.90
C LYS A 429 6.17 -9.59 -16.81
N GLN A 430 5.13 -8.76 -16.62
CA GLN A 430 4.96 -7.55 -17.43
C GLN A 430 5.92 -6.45 -16.96
N ASP A 431 6.54 -5.72 -17.91
CA ASP A 431 7.48 -4.62 -17.60
C ASP A 431 6.82 -3.47 -16.86
N THR A 432 5.52 -3.28 -17.05
CA THR A 432 4.71 -2.21 -16.50
C THR A 432 4.08 -2.56 -15.14
N CYS A 433 4.49 -3.68 -14.53
CA CYS A 433 4.01 -4.15 -13.24
C CYS A 433 4.93 -3.68 -12.11
N LEU A 434 4.37 -3.13 -11.04
CA LEU A 434 5.04 -2.87 -9.78
C LEU A 434 4.50 -3.81 -8.69
N TYR A 435 5.28 -4.01 -7.62
CA TYR A 435 4.87 -4.86 -6.52
C TYR A 435 4.51 -4.03 -5.29
N MET A 436 3.52 -4.49 -4.56
CA MET A 436 2.95 -3.79 -3.42
C MET A 436 2.31 -4.77 -2.43
N THR A 437 1.82 -4.28 -1.30
CA THR A 437 1.07 -5.09 -0.34
C THR A 437 -0.42 -4.77 -0.30
N ASP A 438 -0.80 -3.51 -0.50
CA ASP A 438 -2.17 -3.01 -0.30
C ASP A 438 -2.72 -3.44 1.07
N ALA A 439 -1.88 -3.32 2.08
CA ALA A 439 -2.18 -3.84 3.40
C ALA A 439 -1.74 -2.89 4.51
N TRP A 440 -2.33 -3.05 5.67
CA TRP A 440 -1.99 -2.37 6.91
C TRP A 440 -2.24 -3.29 8.09
N VAL A 441 -1.62 -3.01 9.23
CA VAL A 441 -1.82 -3.76 10.46
C VAL A 441 -3.05 -3.24 11.18
N GLU A 442 -3.95 -4.13 11.49
CA GLU A 442 -5.14 -3.85 12.28
C GLU A 442 -4.90 -4.11 13.77
N ASP A 443 -5.58 -3.37 14.63
CA ASP A 443 -5.46 -3.55 16.08
C ASP A 443 -6.11 -4.84 16.57
N HIS A 444 -7.09 -5.37 15.83
CA HIS A 444 -7.88 -6.54 16.21
C HIS A 444 -8.17 -7.45 15.02
N GLY A 445 -8.39 -8.73 15.30
CA GLY A 445 -8.88 -9.71 14.35
C GLY A 445 -7.80 -10.32 13.46
N VAL A 446 -8.25 -11.11 12.49
CA VAL A 446 -7.37 -11.77 11.51
C VAL A 446 -6.81 -10.74 10.55
N GLN A 447 -5.50 -10.76 10.41
CA GLN A 447 -4.76 -9.85 9.54
C GLN A 447 -4.86 -10.27 8.07
N ASN A 448 -4.63 -9.31 7.16
CA ASN A 448 -4.34 -9.60 5.76
C ASN A 448 -2.96 -10.29 5.66
N PRO A 449 -2.85 -11.49 5.05
CA PRO A 449 -1.56 -12.18 4.90
C PRO A 449 -0.48 -11.34 4.22
N ALA A 450 -0.84 -10.41 3.34
CA ALA A 450 0.10 -9.55 2.63
C ALA A 450 1.01 -8.71 3.56
N ILE A 451 0.60 -8.47 4.81
CA ILE A 451 1.47 -7.78 5.77
C ILE A 451 2.68 -8.60 6.21
N TYR A 452 2.67 -9.94 5.98
CA TYR A 452 3.72 -10.83 6.50
C TYR A 452 4.71 -11.33 5.45
N ASP A 453 4.23 -11.70 4.25
CA ASP A 453 5.05 -12.50 3.32
C ASP A 453 4.83 -12.18 1.82
N CYS A 454 4.14 -11.11 1.48
CA CYS A 454 3.86 -10.75 0.09
C CYS A 454 5.13 -10.57 -0.74
N PHE A 455 6.12 -9.84 -0.23
CA PHE A 455 7.40 -9.61 -0.93
C PHE A 455 8.29 -10.86 -0.98
N PRO A 456 8.49 -11.62 0.11
CA PRO A 456 9.14 -12.92 0.06
C PRO A 456 8.50 -13.91 -0.94
N LYS A 457 7.18 -13.92 -1.09
CA LYS A 457 6.48 -14.74 -2.08
C LYS A 457 6.85 -14.35 -3.53
N PHE A 458 6.99 -13.05 -3.84
CA PHE A 458 7.47 -12.63 -5.16
C PHE A 458 8.91 -13.09 -5.42
N LEU A 459 9.81 -12.94 -4.45
CA LEU A 459 11.19 -13.45 -4.55
C LEU A 459 11.20 -14.96 -4.74
N ARG A 460 10.40 -15.69 -3.96
CA ARG A 460 10.26 -17.14 -4.11
C ARG A 460 9.74 -17.56 -5.50
N CYS A 461 8.74 -16.84 -6.02
CA CYS A 461 8.25 -17.11 -7.38
C CYS A 461 9.36 -16.95 -8.42
N SER A 462 10.28 -16.00 -8.25
CA SER A 462 11.46 -15.85 -9.12
C SER A 462 12.40 -17.05 -8.99
N MET A 463 12.68 -17.51 -7.77
CA MET A 463 13.54 -18.69 -7.52
C MET A 463 12.96 -19.98 -8.12
N LEU A 464 11.63 -20.13 -8.09
CA LEU A 464 10.93 -21.30 -8.62
C LEU A 464 10.61 -21.19 -10.13
N GLY A 465 10.97 -20.09 -10.81
CA GLY A 465 10.67 -19.84 -12.22
C GLY A 465 9.19 -19.61 -12.53
N THR A 466 8.36 -19.44 -11.52
CA THR A 466 6.92 -19.15 -11.66
C THR A 466 6.63 -17.66 -11.77
N GLY A 467 7.54 -16.78 -11.32
CA GLY A 467 7.49 -15.33 -11.45
C GLY A 467 8.38 -14.77 -12.55
N ASP A 468 8.75 -13.50 -12.43
CA ASP A 468 9.76 -12.86 -13.27
C ASP A 468 11.18 -13.32 -12.86
N THR A 469 12.22 -12.95 -13.60
CA THR A 469 13.61 -13.19 -13.19
C THR A 469 13.95 -12.40 -11.92
N MET A 470 14.91 -12.89 -11.12
CA MET A 470 15.26 -12.23 -9.85
C MET A 470 15.69 -10.76 -10.05
N PRO A 471 16.57 -10.39 -11.01
CA PRO A 471 16.93 -8.99 -11.23
C PRO A 471 15.71 -8.10 -11.56
N ARG A 472 14.77 -8.59 -12.38
CA ARG A 472 13.56 -7.85 -12.75
C ARG A 472 12.57 -7.75 -11.58
N THR A 473 12.46 -8.82 -10.78
CA THR A 473 11.65 -8.83 -9.55
C THR A 473 12.17 -7.80 -8.56
N ILE A 474 13.48 -7.77 -8.30
CA ILE A 474 14.10 -6.75 -7.43
C ILE A 474 13.85 -5.34 -7.98
N ARG A 475 14.04 -5.11 -9.30
CA ARG A 475 13.74 -3.79 -9.89
C ARG A 475 12.30 -3.34 -9.62
N LYS A 476 11.31 -4.23 -9.72
CA LYS A 476 9.88 -3.93 -9.55
C LYS A 476 9.50 -3.57 -8.10
N MET A 477 10.33 -3.94 -7.15
CA MET A 477 10.15 -3.58 -5.73
C MET A 477 11.20 -2.58 -5.23
N THR A 478 12.02 -1.99 -6.14
CA THR A 478 13.06 -1.02 -5.78
C THR A 478 13.12 0.13 -6.80
N GLY A 479 14.05 0.07 -7.76
CA GLY A 479 14.31 1.14 -8.73
C GLY A 479 13.09 1.56 -9.55
N ALA A 480 12.27 0.62 -10.00
CA ALA A 480 11.09 0.96 -10.81
C ALA A 480 10.04 1.76 -10.02
N VAL A 481 9.88 1.48 -8.71
CA VAL A 481 8.99 2.27 -7.84
C VAL A 481 9.57 3.67 -7.63
N ALA A 482 10.86 3.77 -7.31
CA ALA A 482 11.53 5.07 -7.12
C ALA A 482 11.42 5.95 -8.40
N ASP A 483 11.65 5.38 -9.59
CA ASP A 483 11.50 6.06 -10.87
C ASP A 483 10.07 6.52 -11.10
N ARG A 484 9.08 5.62 -10.85
CA ARG A 484 7.65 5.88 -11.07
C ARG A 484 7.16 7.08 -10.28
N PHE A 485 7.55 7.15 -9.00
CA PHE A 485 7.12 8.18 -8.07
C PHE A 485 8.13 9.32 -7.91
N SER A 486 9.18 9.34 -8.75
CA SER A 486 10.22 10.38 -8.78
C SER A 486 10.93 10.55 -7.43
N ILE A 487 11.15 9.45 -6.71
CA ILE A 487 11.88 9.44 -5.44
C ILE A 487 13.38 9.46 -5.75
N LYS A 488 14.07 10.48 -5.25
CA LYS A 488 15.49 10.70 -5.55
C LYS A 488 16.41 9.90 -4.63
N GLU A 489 17.53 9.45 -5.18
CA GLU A 489 18.64 8.83 -4.45
C GLU A 489 18.26 7.58 -3.64
N ARG A 490 17.19 6.87 -4.02
CA ARG A 490 16.72 5.62 -3.41
C ARG A 490 16.34 4.60 -4.49
N GLY A 491 16.15 3.35 -4.10
CA GLY A 491 15.75 2.26 -4.98
C GLY A 491 16.89 1.62 -5.78
N TYR A 492 18.11 2.12 -5.62
CA TYR A 492 19.30 1.59 -6.30
C TYR A 492 20.47 1.44 -5.34
N VAL A 493 21.26 0.40 -5.51
CA VAL A 493 22.57 0.27 -4.84
C VAL A 493 23.58 1.02 -5.70
N LYS A 494 23.85 2.28 -5.33
CA LYS A 494 24.69 3.20 -6.09
C LYS A 494 25.36 4.24 -5.18
N PRO A 495 26.65 4.60 -5.41
CA PRO A 495 27.30 5.66 -4.65
C PRO A 495 26.50 6.97 -4.65
N GLY A 496 26.38 7.61 -3.47
CA GLY A 496 25.59 8.81 -3.22
C GLY A 496 24.11 8.55 -2.90
N TYR A 497 23.62 7.33 -3.09
CA TYR A 497 22.26 6.93 -2.74
C TYR A 497 22.14 6.60 -1.25
N TYR A 498 20.93 6.62 -0.73
CA TYR A 498 20.69 6.29 0.68
C TYR A 498 20.98 4.80 0.95
N ALA A 499 21.54 4.55 2.12
CA ALA A 499 21.90 3.22 2.59
C ALA A 499 20.67 2.51 3.19
N ASP A 500 19.69 2.26 2.36
CA ASP A 500 18.58 1.35 2.63
C ASP A 500 18.89 0.02 1.95
N PHE A 501 18.96 -1.06 2.72
CA PHE A 501 19.29 -2.39 2.18
C PHE A 501 18.36 -3.47 2.72
N THR A 502 18.06 -4.43 1.85
CA THR A 502 17.46 -5.71 2.24
C THR A 502 18.45 -6.82 1.89
N VAL A 503 18.90 -7.54 2.92
CA VAL A 503 19.77 -8.72 2.80
C VAL A 503 18.90 -9.95 2.97
N PHE A 504 19.00 -10.90 2.03
CA PHE A 504 18.15 -12.07 2.00
C PHE A 504 18.90 -13.34 1.58
N ASN A 505 18.40 -14.49 2.02
CA ASN A 505 18.94 -15.80 1.74
C ASN A 505 18.10 -16.48 0.64
N GLU A 506 18.69 -16.67 -0.55
CA GLU A 506 17.98 -17.25 -1.69
C GLU A 506 17.54 -18.70 -1.45
N ASP A 507 18.36 -19.51 -0.74
CA ASP A 507 17.99 -20.90 -0.41
C ASP A 507 16.83 -20.93 0.59
N ALA A 508 16.86 -20.08 1.62
CA ALA A 508 15.76 -19.95 2.57
C ALA A 508 14.46 -19.45 1.90
N LEU A 509 14.56 -18.59 0.89
CA LEU A 509 13.41 -18.16 0.07
C LEU A 509 12.85 -19.31 -0.78
N ARG A 510 13.73 -20.13 -1.39
CA ARG A 510 13.32 -21.28 -2.21
C ARG A 510 12.63 -22.35 -1.38
N ASP A 511 13.27 -22.74 -0.27
CA ASP A 511 12.90 -23.89 0.54
C ASP A 511 11.88 -23.52 1.64
N GLY A 512 11.78 -22.23 1.96
CA GLY A 512 10.86 -21.72 2.95
C GLY A 512 9.40 -22.00 2.59
N THR A 513 8.63 -22.36 3.59
CA THR A 513 7.18 -22.51 3.44
C THR A 513 6.53 -21.21 3.91
N PRO A 514 5.71 -20.54 3.08
CA PRO A 514 4.90 -19.44 3.55
C PRO A 514 4.07 -19.90 4.76
N ASP A 515 4.37 -19.34 5.92
CA ASP A 515 3.66 -19.63 7.17
C ASP A 515 2.82 -18.40 7.49
N CYS A 516 1.51 -18.60 7.57
CA CYS A 516 0.56 -17.51 7.82
C CYS A 516 0.98 -16.76 9.11
N GLY A 517 1.38 -15.50 8.97
CA GLY A 517 1.81 -14.67 10.08
C GLY A 517 3.33 -14.51 10.26
N LYS A 518 4.16 -15.05 9.36
CA LYS A 518 5.62 -14.88 9.43
C LYS A 518 6.24 -14.60 8.08
N SER A 519 7.22 -13.70 8.05
CA SER A 519 8.11 -13.53 6.92
C SER A 519 9.19 -14.63 6.89
N PHE A 520 9.81 -14.85 5.75
CA PHE A 520 10.85 -15.86 5.55
C PHE A 520 11.94 -15.36 4.60
N GLY A 521 13.17 -15.85 4.78
CA GLY A 521 14.31 -15.60 3.91
C GLY A 521 14.92 -14.20 3.98
N ILE A 522 14.40 -13.29 4.80
CA ILE A 522 14.98 -11.97 5.04
C ILE A 522 15.88 -12.05 6.29
N GLU A 523 17.16 -11.72 6.12
CA GLU A 523 18.19 -11.88 7.14
C GLU A 523 18.49 -10.55 7.86
N LYS A 524 18.72 -9.48 7.09
CA LYS A 524 19.00 -8.15 7.64
C LYS A 524 18.27 -7.07 6.85
N VAL A 525 17.87 -6.01 7.55
CA VAL A 525 17.30 -4.80 6.94
C VAL A 525 18.01 -3.57 7.49
N PHE A 526 18.42 -2.70 6.58
CA PHE A 526 19.01 -1.41 6.91
C PHE A 526 18.09 -0.30 6.41
N ILE A 527 17.81 0.67 7.27
CA ILE A 527 17.04 1.88 6.94
C ILE A 527 17.90 3.09 7.26
N ASN A 528 18.23 3.89 6.24
CA ASN A 528 19.07 5.07 6.36
C ASN A 528 20.40 4.77 7.11
N GLY A 529 21.01 3.62 6.78
CA GLY A 529 22.28 3.16 7.35
C GLY A 529 22.19 2.45 8.71
N HIS A 530 21.04 2.40 9.35
CA HIS A 530 20.83 1.69 10.60
C HIS A 530 20.35 0.25 10.35
N CYS A 531 21.04 -0.75 10.90
CA CYS A 531 20.57 -2.14 10.91
C CYS A 531 19.38 -2.26 11.87
N VAL A 532 18.18 -2.35 11.32
CA VAL A 532 16.92 -2.39 12.11
C VAL A 532 16.38 -3.80 12.29
N LEU A 533 16.81 -4.75 11.45
CA LEU A 533 16.52 -6.17 11.58
C LEU A 533 17.79 -6.98 11.37
N GLU A 534 18.09 -7.88 12.28
CA GLU A 534 19.19 -8.84 12.19
C GLU A 534 18.81 -10.12 12.91
N ASP A 535 19.03 -11.29 12.27
CA ASP A 535 18.75 -12.61 12.83
C ASP A 535 17.32 -12.72 13.44
N GLY A 536 16.35 -12.14 12.76
CA GLY A 536 14.95 -12.13 13.20
C GLY A 536 14.63 -11.19 14.37
N LYS A 537 15.60 -10.40 14.86
CA LYS A 537 15.42 -9.44 15.95
C LYS A 537 15.38 -8.01 15.42
N LEU A 538 14.42 -7.24 15.91
CA LEU A 538 14.30 -5.81 15.57
C LEU A 538 15.01 -4.94 16.61
N ASP A 539 15.75 -3.95 16.12
CA ASP A 539 16.22 -2.83 16.96
C ASP A 539 15.10 -1.78 17.06
N LYS A 540 14.27 -1.94 18.11
CA LYS A 540 13.12 -1.04 18.35
C LYS A 540 13.55 0.37 18.76
N GLU A 541 14.77 0.57 19.27
CA GLU A 541 15.27 1.91 19.60
C GLU A 541 15.68 2.66 18.33
N ALA A 542 16.43 2.03 17.44
CA ALA A 542 16.75 2.60 16.13
C ALA A 542 15.49 2.95 15.33
N LEU A 543 14.49 2.05 15.32
CA LEU A 543 13.23 2.24 14.59
C LEU A 543 12.41 3.45 15.03
N LYS A 544 12.65 4.04 16.18
CA LYS A 544 11.95 5.27 16.61
C LYS A 544 12.29 6.47 15.73
N THR A 545 13.46 6.47 15.09
CA THR A 545 14.02 7.66 14.42
C THR A 545 14.61 7.40 13.04
N THR A 546 14.53 6.16 12.53
CA THR A 546 15.21 5.80 11.27
C THR A 546 14.49 6.30 10.02
N GLY A 547 13.16 6.32 10.01
CA GLY A 547 12.39 6.67 8.82
C GLY A 547 12.45 8.16 8.48
N ARG A 548 12.27 8.46 7.20
CA ARG A 548 12.30 9.83 6.65
C ARG A 548 11.09 10.12 5.78
N ALA A 549 10.70 11.38 5.76
CA ALA A 549 9.78 11.93 4.78
C ALA A 549 10.49 12.04 3.42
N MET A 550 9.96 11.35 2.40
CA MET A 550 10.53 11.37 1.05
C MET A 550 9.78 12.37 0.17
N ARG A 551 10.43 13.48 -0.13
CA ARG A 551 9.88 14.50 -1.04
C ARG A 551 10.22 14.16 -2.50
N SER A 552 9.28 14.42 -3.39
CA SER A 552 9.41 14.18 -4.83
C SER A 552 9.58 15.50 -5.60
#